data_e7d79558e19f2140bbffde17b23e14f4
#
_entry.id   e7d79558e19f2140bbffde17b23e14f4
#
_cell.length_a   1.000
_cell.length_b   1.000
_cell.length_c   1.000
_cell.angle_alpha   90.00
_cell.angle_beta   90.00
_cell.angle_gamma   90.00
#
_symmetry.space_group_name_H-M   'P 1'
#
loop_
_entity.id
_entity.type
_entity.pdbx_description
1 polymer ?
#
loop_
_entity_poly.entity_id
_entity_poly.type
_entity_poly.pdbx_seq_one_letter_code
_entity_poly.pdbx_strand_id
1 'polypeptide(L)'
;MVVVLTVLSALSGGLLSGLKNATASKIEVQQLKFVKGPAIKEILKGASNDPIADRFALKDGEMERKFFVGKFDGKANTVVLESSGKGYGGDVGLMVAVNMENDQIVGVGVTTHSETPGLGATAKDDPGFVSQFKGMPINETYKVTNDGGKINAMSGATITSRAVCSAASNAGMIYKKLKPQLEEKLKEFK
;
A
#
# COMPACT_ATOMS: atom_id res chain seq x y z
N MET A 1 16.68 -29.88 30.90
CA MET A 1 15.99 -29.65 29.61
C MET A 1 15.49 -28.21 29.42
N VAL A 2 14.78 -27.62 30.38
CA VAL A 2 14.23 -26.25 30.27
C VAL A 2 15.31 -25.23 29.94
N VAL A 3 16.44 -25.22 30.68
CA VAL A 3 17.56 -24.27 30.46
C VAL A 3 18.13 -24.36 29.05
N VAL A 4 18.32 -25.58 28.54
CA VAL A 4 18.87 -25.77 27.17
C VAL A 4 17.90 -25.24 26.11
N LEU A 5 16.60 -25.50 26.25
CA LEU A 5 15.57 -25.01 25.35
C LEU A 5 15.51 -23.46 25.39
N THR A 6 15.56 -22.89 26.59
CA THR A 6 15.52 -21.41 26.75
C THR A 6 16.75 -20.76 26.10
N VAL A 7 17.94 -21.31 26.31
CA VAL A 7 19.17 -20.77 25.70
C VAL A 7 19.14 -20.88 24.18
N LEU A 8 18.74 -22.04 23.64
CA LEU A 8 18.64 -22.22 22.19
C LEU A 8 17.59 -21.30 21.55
N SER A 9 16.44 -21.14 22.22
CA SER A 9 15.38 -20.21 21.73
C SER A 9 15.83 -18.77 21.77
N ALA A 10 16.52 -18.34 22.85
CA ALA A 10 17.05 -16.99 22.98
C ALA A 10 18.15 -16.69 21.93
N LEU A 11 19.07 -17.65 21.70
CA LEU A 11 20.10 -17.53 20.67
C LEU A 11 19.48 -17.44 19.26
N SER A 12 18.54 -18.33 18.95
CA SER A 12 17.87 -18.35 17.66
C SER A 12 17.07 -17.07 17.42
N GLY A 13 16.30 -16.62 18.41
CA GLY A 13 15.52 -15.39 18.34
C GLY A 13 16.41 -14.14 18.21
N GLY A 14 17.50 -14.10 18.96
CA GLY A 14 18.49 -13.02 18.89
C GLY A 14 19.18 -12.96 17.53
N LEU A 15 19.61 -14.11 17.00
CA LEU A 15 20.22 -14.20 15.67
C LEU A 15 19.26 -13.75 14.57
N LEU A 16 18.00 -14.26 14.57
CA LEU A 16 16.98 -13.84 13.61
C LEU A 16 16.69 -12.35 13.68
N SER A 17 16.53 -11.79 14.87
CA SER A 17 16.28 -10.36 15.07
C SER A 17 17.44 -9.52 14.57
N GLY A 18 18.67 -9.89 14.90
CA GLY A 18 19.87 -9.24 14.41
C GLY A 18 19.98 -9.25 12.89
N LEU A 19 19.75 -10.41 12.27
CA LEU A 19 19.80 -10.57 10.82
C LEU A 19 18.69 -9.74 10.14
N LYS A 20 17.46 -9.76 10.68
CA LYS A 20 16.33 -8.95 10.19
C LYS A 20 16.68 -7.46 10.21
N ASN A 21 17.25 -6.96 11.31
CA ASN A 21 17.63 -5.56 11.43
C ASN A 21 18.77 -5.18 10.47
N ALA A 22 19.78 -6.04 10.33
CA ALA A 22 20.91 -5.80 9.43
C ALA A 22 20.52 -5.81 7.95
N THR A 23 19.45 -6.54 7.59
CA THR A 23 18.99 -6.65 6.20
C THR A 23 17.83 -5.71 5.86
N ALA A 24 17.20 -5.07 6.85
CA ALA A 24 15.98 -4.27 6.67
C ALA A 24 16.10 -3.20 5.58
N SER A 25 17.19 -2.43 5.57
CA SER A 25 17.41 -1.39 4.56
C SER A 25 17.59 -1.96 3.15
N LYS A 26 18.27 -3.08 3.02
CA LYS A 26 18.45 -3.76 1.73
C LYS A 26 17.13 -4.33 1.21
N ILE A 27 16.33 -4.92 2.09
CA ILE A 27 15.00 -5.44 1.78
C ILE A 27 14.10 -4.31 1.30
N GLU A 28 14.11 -3.16 1.97
CA GLU A 28 13.30 -2.00 1.58
C GLU A 28 13.65 -1.49 0.17
N VAL A 29 14.94 -1.35 -0.14
CA VAL A 29 15.39 -0.95 -1.48
C VAL A 29 14.96 -1.96 -2.55
N GLN A 30 15.09 -3.25 -2.26
CA GLN A 30 14.65 -4.31 -3.17
C GLN A 30 13.13 -4.31 -3.36
N GLN A 31 12.37 -4.17 -2.29
CA GLN A 31 10.91 -4.04 -2.38
C GLN A 31 10.48 -2.82 -3.19
N LEU A 32 11.14 -1.67 -2.98
CA LEU A 32 10.86 -0.49 -3.77
C LEU A 32 11.17 -0.70 -5.25
N LYS A 33 12.28 -1.37 -5.56
CA LYS A 33 12.70 -1.60 -6.95
C LYS A 33 11.81 -2.62 -7.70
N PHE A 34 11.47 -3.74 -7.05
CA PHE A 34 10.89 -4.91 -7.73
C PHE A 34 9.41 -5.15 -7.41
N VAL A 35 8.87 -4.57 -6.34
CA VAL A 35 7.50 -4.81 -5.90
C VAL A 35 6.67 -3.52 -5.95
N LYS A 36 7.06 -2.52 -5.15
CA LYS A 36 6.29 -1.27 -5.02
C LYS A 36 6.45 -0.36 -6.24
N GLY A 37 7.66 -0.25 -6.76
CA GLY A 37 7.98 0.62 -7.90
C GLY A 37 7.19 0.30 -9.17
N PRO A 38 7.15 -0.95 -9.63
CA PRO A 38 6.30 -1.33 -10.75
C PRO A 38 4.83 -0.99 -10.53
N ALA A 39 4.27 -1.27 -9.35
CA ALA A 39 2.89 -0.94 -9.00
C ALA A 39 2.64 0.58 -9.03
N ILE A 40 3.54 1.39 -8.44
CA ILE A 40 3.44 2.85 -8.46
C ILE A 40 3.47 3.39 -9.89
N LYS A 41 4.38 2.89 -10.73
CA LYS A 41 4.50 3.31 -12.14
C LYS A 41 3.27 2.94 -12.97
N GLU A 42 2.67 1.79 -12.71
CA GLU A 42 1.44 1.37 -13.39
C GLU A 42 0.25 2.25 -12.96
N ILE A 43 0.09 2.50 -11.66
CA ILE A 43 -0.98 3.34 -11.13
C ILE A 43 -0.85 4.79 -11.63
N LEU A 44 0.38 5.31 -11.71
CA LEU A 44 0.69 6.67 -12.16
C LEU A 44 1.06 6.72 -13.64
N LYS A 45 0.59 5.79 -14.44
CA LYS A 45 0.83 5.78 -15.89
C LYS A 45 0.35 7.09 -16.52
N GLY A 46 1.28 7.78 -17.19
CA GLY A 46 1.05 9.11 -17.75
C GLY A 46 1.51 10.28 -16.88
N ALA A 47 2.06 10.02 -15.69
CA ALA A 47 2.73 11.06 -14.92
C ALA A 47 3.97 11.57 -15.67
N SER A 48 4.21 12.88 -15.62
CA SER A 48 5.32 13.54 -16.32
C SER A 48 6.67 13.43 -15.59
N ASN A 49 6.67 12.96 -14.33
CA ASN A 49 7.84 12.82 -13.47
C ASN A 49 8.20 11.35 -13.23
N ASP A 50 9.32 11.10 -12.54
CA ASP A 50 9.61 9.78 -11.96
C ASP A 50 9.09 9.72 -10.51
N PRO A 51 7.95 9.04 -10.25
CA PRO A 51 7.36 8.99 -8.92
C PRO A 51 8.27 8.30 -7.88
N ILE A 52 9.22 7.49 -8.30
CA ILE A 52 10.16 6.81 -7.40
C ILE A 52 11.22 7.77 -6.88
N ALA A 53 11.65 8.71 -7.72
CA ALA A 53 12.58 9.78 -7.35
C ALA A 53 11.88 10.85 -6.51
N ASP A 54 10.69 11.28 -6.94
CA ASP A 54 9.88 12.30 -6.28
C ASP A 54 9.08 11.68 -5.12
N ARG A 55 9.75 11.54 -3.98
CA ARG A 55 9.15 10.98 -2.76
C ARG A 55 9.56 11.76 -1.53
N PHE A 56 8.75 11.70 -0.50
CA PHE A 56 9.02 12.26 0.81
C PHE A 56 8.45 11.38 1.90
N ALA A 57 8.83 11.66 3.15
CA ALA A 57 8.32 10.95 4.30
C ALA A 57 7.64 11.93 5.27
N LEU A 58 6.57 11.47 5.92
CA LEU A 58 5.89 12.18 6.99
C LEU A 58 5.77 11.28 8.21
N LYS A 59 5.80 11.90 9.38
CA LYS A 59 5.55 11.18 10.65
C LYS A 59 4.06 11.01 10.88
N ASP A 60 3.64 9.78 11.12
CA ASP A 60 2.30 9.41 11.55
C ASP A 60 2.40 8.78 12.96
N GLY A 61 2.43 9.63 13.99
CA GLY A 61 2.80 9.21 15.35
C GLY A 61 4.27 8.80 15.42
N GLU A 62 4.54 7.56 15.85
CA GLU A 62 5.89 7.01 15.92
C GLU A 62 6.36 6.39 14.59
N MET A 63 5.47 6.20 13.62
CA MET A 63 5.79 5.61 12.32
C MET A 63 6.16 6.68 11.30
N GLU A 64 7.16 6.38 10.48
CA GLU A 64 7.48 7.17 9.30
C GLU A 64 6.81 6.53 8.07
N ARG A 65 5.98 7.32 7.36
CA ARG A 65 5.29 6.88 6.14
C ARG A 65 5.88 7.55 4.93
N LYS A 66 6.13 6.77 3.88
CA LYS A 66 6.64 7.27 2.60
C LYS A 66 5.48 7.56 1.65
N PHE A 67 5.58 8.70 1.00
CA PHE A 67 4.65 9.16 -0.03
C PHE A 67 5.40 9.38 -1.33
N PHE A 68 4.77 9.03 -2.44
CA PHE A 68 5.31 9.24 -3.78
C PHE A 68 4.45 10.25 -4.51
N VAL A 69 5.08 11.08 -5.34
CA VAL A 69 4.40 12.19 -6.02
C VAL A 69 4.24 11.87 -7.50
N GLY A 70 3.00 12.01 -7.98
CA GLY A 70 2.68 12.00 -9.41
C GLY A 70 2.38 13.40 -9.90
N LYS A 71 3.00 13.78 -11.03
CA LYS A 71 2.74 15.05 -11.71
C LYS A 71 1.90 14.79 -12.96
N PHE A 72 0.71 15.41 -13.00
CA PHE A 72 -0.16 15.40 -14.17
C PHE A 72 -0.41 16.82 -14.62
N ASP A 73 -0.42 17.06 -15.91
CA ASP A 73 -0.58 18.38 -16.51
C ASP A 73 0.39 19.44 -15.95
N GLY A 74 1.62 19.00 -15.65
CA GLY A 74 2.67 19.85 -15.08
C GLY A 74 2.50 20.20 -13.60
N LYS A 75 1.49 19.65 -12.91
CA LYS A 75 1.21 19.93 -11.48
C LYS A 75 1.45 18.68 -10.63
N ALA A 76 2.11 18.86 -9.49
CA ALA A 76 2.21 17.83 -8.45
C ALA A 76 0.86 17.75 -7.69
N ASN A 77 -0.10 17.01 -8.24
CA ASN A 77 -1.47 16.94 -7.75
C ASN A 77 -1.88 15.55 -7.26
N THR A 78 -1.00 14.57 -7.36
CA THR A 78 -1.31 13.19 -6.98
C THR A 78 -0.29 12.66 -6.00
N VAL A 79 -0.75 12.03 -4.93
CA VAL A 79 0.09 11.34 -3.94
C VAL A 79 -0.23 9.85 -3.91
N VAL A 80 0.81 9.02 -3.75
CA VAL A 80 0.65 7.59 -3.53
C VAL A 80 1.10 7.27 -2.11
N LEU A 81 0.26 6.54 -1.40
CA LEU A 81 0.54 6.06 -0.05
C LEU A 81 0.33 4.54 0.05
N GLU A 82 1.03 3.94 0.99
CA GLU A 82 0.91 2.53 1.30
C GLU A 82 0.00 2.30 2.49
N SER A 83 -0.84 1.28 2.37
CA SER A 83 -1.61 0.74 3.49
C SER A 83 -1.73 -0.77 3.39
N SER A 84 -2.35 -1.41 4.35
CA SER A 84 -2.58 -2.86 4.33
C SER A 84 -3.94 -3.22 4.94
N GLY A 85 -4.40 -4.41 4.56
CA GLY A 85 -5.56 -5.05 5.14
C GLY A 85 -5.29 -6.52 5.39
N LYS A 86 -5.99 -7.13 6.34
CA LYS A 86 -5.76 -8.51 6.73
C LYS A 86 -6.44 -9.48 5.77
N GLY A 87 -5.65 -10.23 5.01
CA GLY A 87 -6.10 -11.27 4.08
C GLY A 87 -6.19 -12.66 4.72
N TYR A 88 -6.23 -13.68 3.87
CA TYR A 88 -6.29 -15.09 4.30
C TYR A 88 -4.93 -15.61 4.72
N GLY A 89 -3.91 -15.41 3.91
CA GLY A 89 -2.54 -15.86 4.17
C GLY A 89 -1.69 -14.87 4.98
N GLY A 90 -2.20 -13.67 5.25
CA GLY A 90 -1.47 -12.61 5.95
C GLY A 90 -1.93 -11.23 5.51
N ASP A 91 -1.11 -10.22 5.78
CA ASP A 91 -1.41 -8.86 5.36
C ASP A 91 -1.26 -8.71 3.83
N VAL A 92 -2.24 -8.04 3.23
CA VAL A 92 -2.24 -7.64 1.83
C VAL A 92 -1.87 -6.16 1.76
N GLY A 93 -0.70 -5.87 1.22
CA GLY A 93 -0.22 -4.50 1.01
C GLY A 93 -0.85 -3.87 -0.22
N LEU A 94 -1.25 -2.61 -0.10
CA LEU A 94 -1.91 -1.84 -1.16
C LEU A 94 -1.24 -0.48 -1.31
N MET A 95 -0.87 -0.11 -2.53
CA MET A 95 -0.57 1.26 -2.92
C MET A 95 -1.84 1.92 -3.41
N VAL A 96 -2.12 3.12 -2.92
CA VAL A 96 -3.29 3.92 -3.30
C VAL A 96 -2.83 5.28 -3.78
N ALA A 97 -3.13 5.63 -5.02
CA ALA A 97 -2.89 6.94 -5.58
C ALA A 97 -4.14 7.81 -5.44
N VAL A 98 -3.98 9.00 -4.91
CA VAL A 98 -5.07 9.95 -4.65
C VAL A 98 -4.77 11.28 -5.33
N ASN A 99 -5.72 11.78 -6.09
CA ASN A 99 -5.68 13.14 -6.61
C ASN A 99 -6.08 14.11 -5.49
N MET A 100 -5.17 15.02 -5.14
CA MET A 100 -5.34 15.98 -4.05
C MET A 100 -6.31 17.12 -4.36
N GLU A 101 -6.66 17.33 -5.64
CA GLU A 101 -7.57 18.42 -6.04
C GLU A 101 -9.05 18.04 -5.83
N ASN A 102 -9.36 16.74 -5.97
CA ASN A 102 -10.75 16.25 -5.91
C ASN A 102 -10.98 15.11 -4.91
N ASP A 103 -9.93 14.71 -4.16
CA ASP A 103 -9.97 13.61 -3.18
C ASP A 103 -10.43 12.27 -3.77
N GLN A 104 -10.13 12.01 -5.04
CA GLN A 104 -10.49 10.77 -5.71
C GLN A 104 -9.29 9.84 -5.86
N ILE A 105 -9.56 8.54 -5.81
CA ILE A 105 -8.58 7.50 -6.11
C ILE A 105 -8.29 7.52 -7.62
N VAL A 106 -7.04 7.75 -7.98
CA VAL A 106 -6.53 7.64 -9.35
C VAL A 106 -6.37 6.18 -9.75
N GLY A 107 -5.94 5.37 -8.80
CA GLY A 107 -5.78 3.93 -8.95
C GLY A 107 -5.23 3.28 -7.70
N VAL A 108 -5.33 1.96 -7.65
CA VAL A 108 -4.77 1.14 -6.58
C VAL A 108 -3.95 -0.01 -7.16
N GLY A 109 -2.97 -0.51 -6.41
CA GLY A 109 -2.18 -1.67 -6.81
C GLY A 109 -1.78 -2.51 -5.60
N VAL A 110 -2.07 -3.81 -5.68
CA VAL A 110 -1.65 -4.77 -4.67
C VAL A 110 -0.15 -5.01 -4.80
N THR A 111 0.58 -4.97 -3.68
CA THR A 111 2.04 -5.08 -3.66
C THR A 111 2.51 -6.36 -3.00
N THR A 112 2.44 -6.45 -1.71
CA THR A 112 2.89 -7.60 -0.92
C THR A 112 1.70 -8.41 -0.46
N HIS A 113 1.77 -9.73 -0.55
CA HIS A 113 0.76 -10.65 -0.05
C HIS A 113 1.36 -12.05 0.16
N SER A 114 0.68 -12.85 0.97
CA SER A 114 0.94 -14.28 1.15
C SER A 114 -0.30 -15.12 0.80
N GLU A 115 -1.12 -14.59 -0.12
CA GLU A 115 -2.36 -15.22 -0.55
C GLU A 115 -2.10 -16.44 -1.46
N THR A 116 -3.08 -17.34 -1.53
CA THR A 116 -2.99 -18.58 -2.32
C THR A 116 -2.87 -18.27 -3.82
N PRO A 117 -1.86 -18.82 -4.52
CA PRO A 117 -1.75 -18.72 -5.97
C PRO A 117 -3.01 -19.21 -6.71
N GLY A 118 -3.40 -18.49 -7.76
CA GLY A 118 -4.60 -18.79 -8.56
C GLY A 118 -5.93 -18.45 -7.88
N LEU A 119 -5.91 -17.95 -6.62
CA LEU A 119 -7.07 -17.44 -5.90
C LEU A 119 -6.82 -15.99 -5.44
N GLY A 120 -6.50 -15.78 -4.16
CA GLY A 120 -6.27 -14.45 -3.62
C GLY A 120 -5.07 -13.72 -4.23
N ALA A 121 -4.04 -14.44 -4.66
CA ALA A 121 -2.88 -13.85 -5.35
C ALA A 121 -3.27 -13.12 -6.66
N THR A 122 -4.37 -13.49 -7.30
CA THR A 122 -4.85 -12.83 -8.53
C THR A 122 -5.26 -11.37 -8.30
N ALA A 123 -5.51 -10.96 -7.06
CA ALA A 123 -5.78 -9.54 -6.73
C ALA A 123 -4.72 -8.58 -7.24
N LYS A 124 -3.47 -9.05 -7.37
CA LYS A 124 -2.35 -8.26 -7.88
C LYS A 124 -2.38 -8.10 -9.39
N ASP A 125 -2.81 -9.14 -10.10
CA ASP A 125 -2.69 -9.25 -11.55
C ASP A 125 -4.05 -9.07 -12.27
N ASP A 126 -5.15 -8.88 -11.53
CA ASP A 126 -6.49 -8.67 -12.10
C ASP A 126 -6.82 -7.16 -12.21
N PRO A 127 -6.66 -6.58 -13.42
CA PRO A 127 -6.98 -5.17 -13.64
C PRO A 127 -8.46 -4.87 -13.43
N GLY A 128 -9.35 -5.85 -13.67
CA GLY A 128 -10.78 -5.72 -13.49
C GLY A 128 -11.15 -5.48 -12.03
N PHE A 129 -10.46 -6.16 -11.11
CA PHE A 129 -10.70 -5.99 -9.68
C PHE A 129 -10.20 -4.63 -9.16
N VAL A 130 -8.93 -4.30 -9.42
CA VAL A 130 -8.34 -3.06 -8.91
C VAL A 130 -8.91 -1.79 -9.56
N SER A 131 -9.38 -1.86 -10.81
CA SER A 131 -9.97 -0.72 -11.51
C SER A 131 -11.30 -0.25 -10.89
N GLN A 132 -11.99 -1.09 -10.12
CA GLN A 132 -13.24 -0.71 -9.45
C GLN A 132 -13.07 0.45 -8.45
N PHE A 133 -11.86 0.66 -7.93
CA PHE A 133 -11.57 1.75 -6.98
C PHE A 133 -11.33 3.09 -7.67
N LYS A 134 -11.03 3.09 -8.97
CA LYS A 134 -10.69 4.31 -9.72
C LYS A 134 -11.89 5.28 -9.77
N GLY A 135 -11.62 6.55 -9.45
CA GLY A 135 -12.62 7.61 -9.41
C GLY A 135 -13.48 7.62 -8.15
N MET A 136 -13.30 6.66 -7.25
CA MET A 136 -14.03 6.65 -5.98
C MET A 136 -13.41 7.64 -4.98
N PRO A 137 -14.23 8.30 -4.11
CA PRO A 137 -13.73 9.23 -3.09
C PRO A 137 -12.88 8.49 -2.05
N ILE A 138 -11.65 8.94 -1.79
CA ILE A 138 -10.74 8.29 -0.83
C ILE A 138 -11.29 8.25 0.61
N ASN A 139 -12.21 9.10 0.94
CA ASN A 139 -12.76 9.23 2.29
C ASN A 139 -13.92 8.26 2.59
N GLU A 140 -14.30 7.40 1.64
CA GLU A 140 -15.34 6.38 1.83
C GLU A 140 -14.79 5.14 2.56
N THR A 141 -15.70 4.39 3.18
CA THR A 141 -15.41 3.05 3.70
C THR A 141 -15.75 2.03 2.62
N TYR A 142 -14.76 1.29 2.16
CA TYR A 142 -14.92 0.30 1.11
C TYR A 142 -15.33 -1.05 1.67
N LYS A 143 -16.30 -1.68 1.03
CA LYS A 143 -16.77 -3.05 1.31
C LYS A 143 -17.07 -3.76 0.00
N VAL A 144 -17.00 -5.09 0.04
CA VAL A 144 -17.47 -5.92 -1.07
C VAL A 144 -19.00 -5.93 -1.13
N THR A 145 -19.56 -6.21 -2.29
CA THR A 145 -21.01 -6.26 -2.53
C THR A 145 -21.74 -7.23 -1.59
N ASN A 146 -21.11 -8.36 -1.27
CA ASN A 146 -21.66 -9.33 -0.30
C ASN A 146 -21.80 -8.77 1.13
N ASP A 147 -21.10 -7.68 1.44
CA ASP A 147 -21.15 -7.00 2.73
C ASP A 147 -21.88 -5.63 2.63
N GLY A 148 -22.67 -5.45 1.58
CA GLY A 148 -23.43 -4.21 1.32
C GLY A 148 -22.61 -3.06 0.73
N GLY A 149 -21.43 -3.32 0.20
CA GLY A 149 -20.56 -2.33 -0.44
C GLY A 149 -20.74 -2.26 -1.96
N LYS A 150 -19.76 -1.61 -2.61
CA LYS A 150 -19.76 -1.33 -4.06
C LYS A 150 -18.75 -2.18 -4.85
N ILE A 151 -17.84 -2.87 -4.19
CA ILE A 151 -16.74 -3.61 -4.82
C ILE A 151 -17.14 -5.07 -5.04
N ASN A 152 -17.10 -5.53 -6.28
CA ASN A 152 -17.34 -6.93 -6.61
C ASN A 152 -16.13 -7.77 -6.17
N ALA A 153 -16.37 -8.74 -5.30
CA ALA A 153 -15.32 -9.64 -4.84
C ALA A 153 -14.86 -10.57 -5.96
N MET A 154 -13.59 -10.92 -5.94
CA MET A 154 -13.04 -11.97 -6.81
C MET A 154 -13.64 -13.32 -6.43
N SER A 155 -13.99 -14.14 -7.45
CA SER A 155 -14.52 -15.48 -7.24
C SER A 155 -13.50 -16.34 -6.49
N GLY A 156 -13.95 -17.01 -5.42
CA GLY A 156 -13.08 -17.86 -4.57
C GLY A 156 -12.11 -17.10 -3.66
N ALA A 157 -12.06 -15.75 -3.72
CA ALA A 157 -11.11 -14.94 -2.96
C ALA A 157 -11.76 -13.77 -2.20
N THR A 158 -12.93 -14.01 -1.60
CA THR A 158 -13.69 -12.98 -0.89
C THR A 158 -12.92 -12.39 0.29
N ILE A 159 -12.15 -13.20 1.03
CA ILE A 159 -11.34 -12.71 2.17
C ILE A 159 -10.26 -11.74 1.68
N THR A 160 -9.56 -12.08 0.60
CA THR A 160 -8.58 -11.19 -0.02
C THR A 160 -9.23 -9.91 -0.56
N SER A 161 -10.39 -10.01 -1.18
CA SER A 161 -11.15 -8.84 -1.65
C SER A 161 -11.55 -7.91 -0.51
N ARG A 162 -11.97 -8.46 0.64
CA ARG A 162 -12.23 -7.70 1.86
C ARG A 162 -10.97 -7.03 2.41
N ALA A 163 -9.82 -7.72 2.33
CA ALA A 163 -8.53 -7.16 2.75
C ALA A 163 -8.14 -5.95 1.91
N VAL A 164 -8.32 -6.00 0.59
CA VAL A 164 -8.06 -4.86 -0.29
C VAL A 164 -9.01 -3.70 -0.01
N CYS A 165 -10.31 -3.96 0.21
CA CYS A 165 -11.27 -2.95 0.63
C CYS A 165 -10.88 -2.29 1.97
N SER A 166 -10.47 -3.11 2.95
CA SER A 166 -9.98 -2.62 4.25
C SER A 166 -8.72 -1.78 4.08
N ALA A 167 -7.77 -2.21 3.25
CA ALA A 167 -6.56 -1.45 2.93
C ALA A 167 -6.89 -0.10 2.31
N ALA A 168 -7.81 -0.05 1.34
CA ALA A 168 -8.25 1.21 0.73
C ALA A 168 -8.91 2.16 1.76
N SER A 169 -9.74 1.62 2.64
CA SER A 169 -10.35 2.39 3.74
C SER A 169 -9.30 2.92 4.73
N ASN A 170 -8.31 2.09 5.08
CA ASN A 170 -7.19 2.49 5.94
C ASN A 170 -6.36 3.60 5.28
N ALA A 171 -6.13 3.51 3.96
CA ALA A 171 -5.47 4.58 3.20
C ALA A 171 -6.24 5.90 3.32
N GLY A 172 -7.56 5.86 3.26
CA GLY A 172 -8.42 7.03 3.44
C GLY A 172 -8.27 7.67 4.82
N MET A 173 -8.17 6.86 5.89
CA MET A 173 -7.94 7.36 7.25
C MET A 173 -6.56 8.03 7.37
N ILE A 174 -5.52 7.43 6.82
CA ILE A 174 -4.15 7.98 6.79
C ILE A 174 -4.14 9.30 6.01
N TYR A 175 -4.72 9.28 4.82
CA TYR A 175 -4.83 10.44 3.94
C TYR A 175 -5.52 11.61 4.64
N LYS A 176 -6.70 11.39 5.22
CA LYS A 176 -7.47 12.42 5.94
C LYS A 176 -6.68 13.04 7.08
N LYS A 177 -5.97 12.21 7.85
CA LYS A 177 -5.13 12.65 8.98
C LYS A 177 -3.96 13.53 8.53
N LEU A 178 -3.31 13.16 7.42
CA LEU A 178 -2.08 13.80 6.97
C LEU A 178 -2.30 14.82 5.84
N LYS A 179 -3.53 15.01 5.35
CA LYS A 179 -3.85 15.87 4.22
C LYS A 179 -3.21 17.27 4.30
N PRO A 180 -3.27 18.02 5.43
CA PRO A 180 -2.66 19.34 5.50
C PRO A 180 -1.14 19.30 5.28
N GLN A 181 -0.45 18.29 5.82
CA GLN A 181 0.99 18.13 5.64
C GLN A 181 1.35 17.69 4.22
N LEU A 182 0.49 16.87 3.59
CA LEU A 182 0.64 16.46 2.20
C LEU A 182 0.52 17.66 1.25
N GLU A 183 -0.47 18.54 1.46
CA GLU A 183 -0.66 19.75 0.68
C GLU A 183 0.54 20.71 0.79
N GLU A 184 1.12 20.84 1.97
CA GLU A 184 2.32 21.65 2.19
C GLU A 184 3.53 21.05 1.45
N LYS A 185 3.76 19.74 1.61
CA LYS A 185 4.88 19.05 0.96
C LYS A 185 4.78 19.03 -0.57
N LEU A 186 3.60 18.92 -1.13
CA LEU A 186 3.44 18.98 -2.59
C LEU A 186 3.86 20.30 -3.22
N LYS A 187 3.84 21.41 -2.46
CA LYS A 187 4.32 22.72 -2.95
C LYS A 187 5.82 22.72 -3.24
N GLU A 188 6.59 21.82 -2.60
CA GLU A 188 8.03 21.68 -2.82
C GLU A 188 8.35 21.01 -4.18
N PHE A 189 7.38 20.32 -4.79
CA PHE A 189 7.52 19.58 -6.05
C PHE A 189 6.94 20.32 -7.28
N LYS A 190 6.65 21.60 -7.14
CA LYS A 190 6.14 22.45 -8.23
C LYS A 190 7.21 22.76 -9.25
#